data_a83f4a425b57ed780ec4fd642076d66a
#
_entry.id   a83f4a425b57ed780ec4fd642076d66a
#
_cell.length_a   1.000
_cell.length_b   1.000
_cell.length_c   1.000
_cell.angle_alpha   90.00
_cell.angle_beta   90.00
_cell.angle_gamma   90.00
#
_symmetry.space_group_name_H-M   'P 1'
#
loop_
_entity.id
_entity.type
_entity.pdbx_description
1 polymer ?
#
loop_
_entity_poly.entity_id
_entity_poly.type
_entity_poly.pdbx_seq_one_letter_code
_entity_poly.pdbx_strand_id
1 'polypeptide(L)'
;MTNHVHVLLTPKKAETVPHLIISLGRRYVQYVNRTYRRTGTLWDSRYKSSLVQAETYLLAAQRYIELNPVRAAMVDDPAHYRWTSYRANALGQADARLTPHPLYMALGATDKDRRTVYRQLFRSHLDQAAIDDIRLALNQNQPLGNERFLARIEKVTGMRRKARPRGKRG
;
A
#
# COMPACT_ATOMS: atom_id res chain seq x y z
N MET A 1 5.91 -5.87 8.04
CA MET A 1 6.25 -4.92 9.11
C MET A 1 5.78 -5.50 10.44
N THR A 2 6.42 -5.16 11.52
CA THR A 2 6.10 -5.74 12.85
C THR A 2 4.84 -5.16 13.48
N ASN A 3 4.50 -3.91 13.17
CA ASN A 3 3.45 -3.15 13.84
C ASN A 3 2.40 -2.52 12.92
N HIS A 4 2.51 -2.70 11.61
CA HIS A 4 1.52 -2.20 10.66
C HIS A 4 1.48 -3.02 9.37
N VAL A 5 0.42 -2.86 8.59
CA VAL A 5 0.20 -3.52 7.31
C VAL A 5 -0.10 -2.48 6.25
N HIS A 6 0.52 -2.61 5.09
CA HIS A 6 0.13 -1.87 3.89
C HIS A 6 -0.66 -2.79 2.96
N VAL A 7 -1.76 -2.31 2.44
CA VAL A 7 -2.59 -3.02 1.47
C VAL A 7 -2.86 -2.09 0.30
N LEU A 8 -2.56 -2.56 -0.91
CA LEU A 8 -2.97 -1.92 -2.16
C LEU A 8 -4.13 -2.74 -2.73
N LEU A 9 -5.26 -2.12 -2.96
CA LEU A 9 -6.47 -2.81 -3.40
C LEU A 9 -7.34 -1.93 -4.31
N THR A 10 -8.13 -2.59 -5.16
CA THR A 10 -9.15 -1.95 -5.99
C THR A 10 -10.50 -2.51 -5.58
N PRO A 11 -11.31 -1.76 -4.80
CA PRO A 11 -12.60 -2.25 -4.34
C PRO A 11 -13.64 -2.22 -5.48
N LYS A 12 -14.52 -3.23 -5.51
CA LYS A 12 -15.68 -3.21 -6.42
C LYS A 12 -16.74 -2.18 -5.99
N LYS A 13 -16.85 -1.93 -4.69
CA LYS A 13 -17.77 -0.97 -4.07
C LYS A 13 -17.06 -0.25 -2.93
N ALA A 14 -17.38 1.02 -2.68
CA ALA A 14 -16.72 1.84 -1.68
C ALA A 14 -16.80 1.25 -0.25
N GLU A 15 -17.96 0.71 0.11
CA GLU A 15 -18.21 0.11 1.43
C GLU A 15 -17.43 -1.19 1.68
N THR A 16 -16.86 -1.81 0.65
CA THR A 16 -16.09 -3.05 0.79
C THR A 16 -14.82 -2.86 1.60
N VAL A 17 -14.17 -1.70 1.48
CA VAL A 17 -12.89 -1.43 2.18
C VAL A 17 -13.09 -1.36 3.70
N PRO A 18 -14.01 -0.54 4.24
CA PRO A 18 -14.30 -0.54 5.68
C PRO A 18 -14.68 -1.92 6.20
N HIS A 19 -15.55 -2.65 5.51
CA HIS A 19 -15.98 -3.99 5.92
C HIS A 19 -14.83 -4.99 5.98
N LEU A 20 -13.94 -4.97 4.98
CA LEU A 20 -12.74 -5.81 4.95
C LEU A 20 -11.84 -5.52 6.16
N ILE A 21 -11.51 -4.24 6.39
CA ILE A 21 -10.59 -3.84 7.47
C ILE A 21 -11.19 -4.15 8.84
N ILE A 22 -12.48 -3.89 9.05
CA ILE A 22 -13.18 -4.22 10.31
C ILE A 22 -13.16 -5.72 10.54
N SER A 23 -13.48 -6.53 9.52
CA SER A 23 -13.52 -7.99 9.63
C SER A 23 -12.16 -8.58 9.96
N LEU A 24 -11.12 -8.18 9.20
CA LEU A 24 -9.74 -8.61 9.45
C LEU A 24 -9.25 -8.17 10.83
N GLY A 25 -9.50 -6.91 11.17
CA GLY A 25 -9.08 -6.34 12.45
C GLY A 25 -9.68 -7.07 13.65
N ARG A 26 -10.99 -7.36 13.62
CA ARG A 26 -11.66 -8.13 14.68
C ARG A 26 -11.09 -9.53 14.82
N ARG A 27 -10.94 -10.27 13.72
CA ARG A 27 -10.39 -11.63 13.72
C ARG A 27 -8.97 -11.67 14.24
N TYR A 28 -8.14 -10.71 13.84
CA TYR A 28 -6.75 -10.63 14.29
C TYR A 28 -6.65 -10.32 15.78
N VAL A 29 -7.40 -9.35 16.28
CA VAL A 29 -7.46 -9.04 17.72
C VAL A 29 -7.93 -10.25 18.54
N GLN A 30 -9.00 -10.94 18.10
CA GLN A 30 -9.48 -12.14 18.79
C GLN A 30 -8.42 -13.25 18.81
N TYR A 31 -7.75 -13.48 17.67
CA TYR A 31 -6.67 -14.48 17.59
C TYR A 31 -5.54 -14.16 18.57
N VAL A 32 -5.02 -12.93 18.55
CA VAL A 32 -3.91 -12.52 19.43
C VAL A 32 -4.34 -12.56 20.90
N ASN A 33 -5.51 -12.03 21.24
CA ASN A 33 -5.98 -12.02 22.62
C ASN A 33 -6.16 -13.45 23.17
N ARG A 34 -6.68 -14.38 22.37
CA ARG A 34 -6.80 -15.79 22.74
C ARG A 34 -5.44 -16.46 22.89
N THR A 35 -4.54 -16.27 21.91
CA THR A 35 -3.22 -16.90 21.88
C THR A 35 -2.33 -16.45 23.04
N TYR A 36 -2.34 -15.17 23.34
CA TYR A 36 -1.47 -14.56 24.33
C TYR A 36 -2.18 -14.19 25.66
N ARG A 37 -3.41 -14.71 25.87
CA ARG A 37 -4.23 -14.50 27.09
C ARG A 37 -4.31 -13.03 27.51
N ARG A 38 -4.55 -12.14 26.53
CA ARG A 38 -4.67 -10.70 26.75
C ARG A 38 -6.07 -10.20 26.41
N THR A 39 -6.39 -8.96 26.77
CA THR A 39 -7.63 -8.27 26.47
C THR A 39 -7.37 -6.92 25.79
N GLY A 40 -8.41 -6.28 25.27
CA GLY A 40 -8.34 -4.97 24.65
C GLY A 40 -7.99 -5.00 23.17
N THR A 41 -7.82 -3.81 22.60
CA THR A 41 -7.47 -3.62 21.18
C THR A 41 -5.97 -3.73 20.95
N LEU A 42 -5.60 -4.06 19.68
CA LEU A 42 -4.24 -4.00 19.18
C LEU A 42 -4.02 -2.76 18.30
N TRP A 43 -5.10 -2.08 17.94
CA TRP A 43 -5.06 -0.98 16.99
C TRP A 43 -4.96 0.35 17.74
N ASP A 44 -3.95 1.11 17.40
CA ASP A 44 -3.70 2.43 17.94
C ASP A 44 -4.75 3.45 17.45
N SER A 45 -5.17 3.32 16.19
CA SER A 45 -6.14 4.22 15.57
C SER A 45 -6.93 3.52 14.45
N ARG A 46 -7.84 4.26 13.83
CA ARG A 46 -8.49 3.83 12.59
C ARG A 46 -7.44 3.71 11.48
N TYR A 47 -7.69 2.84 10.49
CA TYR A 47 -6.84 2.70 9.32
C TYR A 47 -6.74 4.02 8.54
N LYS A 48 -5.58 4.25 7.94
CA LYS A 48 -5.36 5.34 7.00
C LYS A 48 -5.59 4.83 5.58
N SER A 49 -6.14 5.67 4.71
CA SER A 49 -6.35 5.33 3.31
C SER A 49 -6.06 6.51 2.40
N SER A 50 -5.51 6.20 1.24
CA SER A 50 -5.20 7.18 0.20
C SER A 50 -5.67 6.63 -1.14
N LEU A 51 -6.40 7.45 -1.89
CA LEU A 51 -6.77 7.12 -3.25
C LEU A 51 -5.55 7.30 -4.16
N VAL A 52 -5.18 6.26 -4.90
CA VAL A 52 -4.00 6.28 -5.76
C VAL A 52 -4.38 6.43 -7.22
N GLN A 53 -3.79 7.41 -7.91
CA GLN A 53 -3.87 7.49 -9.38
C GLN A 53 -3.07 6.35 -9.97
N ALA A 54 -3.77 5.36 -10.55
CA ALA A 54 -3.15 4.11 -10.95
C ALA A 54 -2.09 4.31 -12.04
N GLU A 55 -2.39 5.08 -13.07
CA GLU A 55 -1.52 5.28 -14.24
C GLU A 55 -0.15 5.88 -13.87
N THR A 56 -0.11 6.68 -12.81
CA THR A 56 1.11 7.40 -12.40
C THR A 56 1.82 6.74 -11.23
N TYR A 57 1.06 6.29 -10.22
CA TYR A 57 1.64 5.93 -8.93
C TYR A 57 1.45 4.47 -8.51
N LEU A 58 0.67 3.64 -9.23
CA LEU A 58 0.39 2.28 -8.77
C LEU A 58 1.66 1.44 -8.60
N LEU A 59 2.51 1.39 -9.63
CA LEU A 59 3.74 0.59 -9.57
C LEU A 59 4.75 1.17 -8.58
N ALA A 60 4.79 2.50 -8.41
CA ALA A 60 5.62 3.15 -7.40
C ALA A 60 5.14 2.82 -5.98
N ALA A 61 3.82 2.89 -5.74
CA ALA A 61 3.21 2.52 -4.47
C ALA A 61 3.41 1.03 -4.15
N GLN A 62 3.29 0.15 -5.13
CA GLN A 62 3.54 -1.28 -4.98
C GLN A 62 5.00 -1.56 -4.61
N ARG A 63 5.94 -0.96 -5.33
CA ARG A 63 7.38 -1.03 -4.99
C ARG A 63 7.66 -0.47 -3.59
N TYR A 64 7.04 0.66 -3.25
CA TYR A 64 7.15 1.26 -1.92
C TYR A 64 6.75 0.28 -0.83
N ILE A 65 5.65 -0.44 -1.00
CA ILE A 65 5.16 -1.45 -0.04
C ILE A 65 6.13 -2.63 0.04
N GLU A 66 6.56 -3.15 -1.10
CA GLU A 66 7.41 -4.36 -1.17
C GLU A 66 8.85 -4.10 -0.70
N LEU A 67 9.37 -2.87 -0.86
CA LEU A 67 10.67 -2.44 -0.34
C LEU A 67 10.64 -1.99 1.13
N ASN A 68 9.47 -1.90 1.73
CA ASN A 68 9.33 -1.40 3.10
C ASN A 68 10.14 -2.22 4.14
N PRO A 69 10.15 -3.58 4.08
CA PRO A 69 10.98 -4.38 4.97
C PRO A 69 12.48 -4.17 4.76
N VAL A 70 12.92 -3.91 3.54
CA VAL A 70 14.33 -3.60 3.23
C VAL A 70 14.71 -2.24 3.81
N ARG A 71 13.87 -1.21 3.61
CA ARG A 71 14.10 0.12 4.19
C ARG A 71 14.06 0.14 5.73
N ALA A 72 13.37 -0.82 6.32
CA ALA A 72 13.32 -1.01 7.77
C ALA A 72 14.46 -1.91 8.29
N ALA A 73 15.43 -2.28 7.44
CA ALA A 73 16.55 -3.17 7.76
C ALA A 73 16.11 -4.52 8.37
N MET A 74 14.92 -5.00 8.01
CA MET A 74 14.42 -6.32 8.44
C MET A 74 14.97 -7.45 7.57
N VAL A 75 15.22 -7.15 6.30
CA VAL A 75 15.82 -8.04 5.29
C VAL A 75 16.65 -7.18 4.33
N ASP A 76 17.59 -7.78 3.64
CA ASP A 76 18.44 -7.16 2.61
C ASP A 76 17.83 -7.22 1.21
N ASP A 77 16.96 -8.18 0.94
CA ASP A 77 16.25 -8.36 -0.33
C ASP A 77 14.74 -8.54 -0.08
N PRO A 78 13.85 -7.90 -0.87
CA PRO A 78 12.41 -8.06 -0.70
C PRO A 78 11.93 -9.51 -0.89
N ALA A 79 12.68 -10.35 -1.61
CA ALA A 79 12.40 -11.77 -1.74
C ALA A 79 12.52 -12.55 -0.41
N HIS A 80 13.31 -12.04 0.54
CA HIS A 80 13.50 -12.68 1.85
C HIS A 80 12.35 -12.39 2.82
N TYR A 81 11.50 -11.39 2.52
CA TYR A 81 10.34 -11.09 3.36
C TYR A 81 9.07 -11.77 2.84
N ARG A 82 8.67 -12.86 3.51
CA ARG A 82 7.54 -13.72 3.09
C ARG A 82 6.16 -13.02 3.07
N TRP A 83 6.00 -11.90 3.74
CA TRP A 83 4.71 -11.23 3.94
C TRP A 83 4.48 -10.06 2.98
N THR A 84 5.12 -10.08 1.81
CA THR A 84 4.85 -9.14 0.73
C THR A 84 4.37 -9.86 -0.53
N SER A 85 3.81 -9.10 -1.47
CA SER A 85 3.44 -9.58 -2.80
C SER A 85 4.64 -9.79 -3.75
N TYR A 86 5.86 -9.39 -3.35
CA TYR A 86 7.05 -9.44 -4.21
C TYR A 86 7.32 -10.84 -4.78
N ARG A 87 7.23 -11.89 -3.95
CA ARG A 87 7.46 -13.26 -4.41
C ARG A 87 6.51 -13.70 -5.51
N ALA A 88 5.26 -13.27 -5.46
CA ALA A 88 4.30 -13.57 -6.51
C ALA A 88 4.58 -12.73 -7.76
N ASN A 89 4.74 -11.42 -7.61
CA ASN A 89 4.88 -10.50 -8.73
C ASN A 89 6.24 -10.61 -9.44
N ALA A 90 7.33 -10.81 -8.69
CA ALA A 90 8.68 -10.86 -9.23
C ALA A 90 9.20 -12.28 -9.52
N LEU A 91 8.80 -13.27 -8.70
CA LEU A 91 9.34 -14.64 -8.77
C LEU A 91 8.31 -15.67 -9.23
N GLY A 92 7.01 -15.29 -9.34
CA GLY A 92 5.97 -16.17 -9.83
C GLY A 92 5.49 -17.21 -8.81
N GLN A 93 5.74 -17.00 -7.53
CA GLN A 93 5.17 -17.83 -6.48
C GLN A 93 3.66 -17.62 -6.42
N ALA A 94 2.88 -18.67 -6.59
CA ALA A 94 1.43 -18.57 -6.55
C ALA A 94 0.93 -18.07 -5.18
N ASP A 95 0.04 -17.08 -5.20
CA ASP A 95 -0.64 -16.58 -4.01
C ASP A 95 -2.09 -16.23 -4.38
N ALA A 96 -3.03 -17.06 -3.95
CA ALA A 96 -4.45 -16.93 -4.25
C ALA A 96 -5.11 -15.66 -3.66
N ARG A 97 -4.42 -14.93 -2.78
CA ARG A 97 -4.89 -13.66 -2.20
C ARG A 97 -4.66 -12.47 -3.13
N LEU A 98 -3.82 -12.62 -4.14
CA LEU A 98 -3.42 -11.54 -5.03
C LEU A 98 -4.22 -11.59 -6.33
N THR A 99 -4.71 -10.43 -6.74
CA THR A 99 -5.30 -10.21 -8.06
C THR A 99 -4.41 -9.25 -8.82
N PRO A 100 -3.78 -9.67 -9.93
CA PRO A 100 -2.92 -8.79 -10.71
C PRO A 100 -3.69 -7.60 -11.27
N HIS A 101 -3.14 -6.41 -11.11
CA HIS A 101 -3.72 -5.20 -11.70
C HIS A 101 -3.41 -5.12 -13.20
N PRO A 102 -4.31 -4.54 -14.06
CA PRO A 102 -4.06 -4.40 -15.49
C PRO A 102 -2.71 -3.75 -15.85
N LEU A 103 -2.25 -2.77 -15.10
CA LEU A 103 -0.93 -2.14 -15.31
C LEU A 103 0.24 -3.09 -15.03
N TYR A 104 0.11 -4.02 -14.09
CA TYR A 104 1.10 -5.08 -13.93
C TYR A 104 1.04 -6.05 -15.11
N MET A 105 -0.16 -6.42 -15.57
CA MET A 105 -0.34 -7.29 -16.72
C MET A 105 0.23 -6.69 -18.01
N ALA A 106 0.18 -5.37 -18.14
CA ALA A 106 0.73 -4.64 -19.30
C ALA A 106 2.28 -4.58 -19.33
N LEU A 107 2.98 -5.01 -18.28
CA LEU A 107 4.45 -5.04 -18.26
C LEU A 107 5.05 -6.08 -19.23
N GLY A 108 4.27 -7.04 -19.72
CA GLY A 108 4.75 -8.03 -20.69
C GLY A 108 3.68 -9.00 -21.13
N ALA A 109 3.85 -9.56 -22.32
CA ALA A 109 2.89 -10.48 -22.93
C ALA A 109 2.82 -11.82 -22.18
N THR A 110 3.95 -12.32 -21.69
CA THR A 110 4.02 -13.57 -20.93
C THR A 110 4.29 -13.32 -19.44
N ASP A 111 4.01 -14.32 -18.61
CA ASP A 111 4.35 -14.26 -17.18
C ASP A 111 5.85 -14.08 -16.94
N LYS A 112 6.68 -14.67 -17.79
CA LYS A 112 8.13 -14.55 -17.73
C LYS A 112 8.57 -13.12 -18.02
N ASP A 113 8.01 -12.50 -19.05
CA ASP A 113 8.33 -11.12 -19.45
C ASP A 113 7.88 -10.15 -18.37
N ARG A 114 6.65 -10.27 -17.88
CA ARG A 114 6.12 -9.44 -16.79
C ARG A 114 7.02 -9.46 -15.57
N ARG A 115 7.38 -10.66 -15.10
CA ARG A 115 8.27 -10.83 -13.95
C ARG A 115 9.66 -10.25 -14.20
N THR A 116 10.17 -10.37 -15.41
CA THR A 116 11.47 -9.80 -15.76
C THR A 116 11.44 -8.29 -15.74
N VAL A 117 10.46 -7.65 -16.39
CA VAL A 117 10.28 -6.20 -16.35
C VAL A 117 9.99 -5.73 -14.93
N TYR A 118 9.15 -6.44 -14.18
CA TYR A 118 8.86 -6.09 -12.80
C TYR A 118 10.10 -6.07 -11.92
N ARG A 119 10.98 -7.09 -11.99
CA ARG A 119 12.27 -7.11 -11.28
C ARG A 119 13.19 -5.95 -11.68
N GLN A 120 13.17 -5.56 -12.96
CA GLN A 120 13.98 -4.41 -13.43
C GLN A 120 13.60 -3.11 -12.72
N LEU A 121 12.31 -2.93 -12.38
CA LEU A 121 11.87 -1.77 -11.60
C LEU A 121 12.56 -1.67 -10.23
N PHE A 122 13.01 -2.76 -9.64
CA PHE A 122 13.69 -2.79 -8.34
C PHE A 122 15.21 -2.56 -8.42
N ARG A 123 15.80 -2.57 -9.62
CA ARG A 123 17.22 -2.26 -9.83
C ARG A 123 17.52 -0.77 -9.69
N SER A 124 16.57 0.08 -10.03
CA SER A 124 16.66 1.51 -9.82
C SER A 124 16.12 1.88 -8.45
N HIS A 125 16.74 2.84 -7.79
CA HIS A 125 16.18 3.41 -6.58
C HIS A 125 14.80 4.00 -6.88
N LEU A 126 13.87 3.86 -5.93
CA LEU A 126 12.62 4.60 -6.00
C LEU A 126 12.97 6.08 -5.84
N ASP A 127 12.44 6.93 -6.72
CA ASP A 127 12.65 8.37 -6.62
C ASP A 127 12.25 8.86 -5.22
N GLN A 128 13.11 9.65 -4.60
CA GLN A 128 12.87 10.17 -3.25
C GLN A 128 11.61 11.04 -3.20
N ALA A 129 11.36 11.83 -4.25
CA ALA A 129 10.14 12.62 -4.35
C ALA A 129 8.89 11.74 -4.35
N ALA A 130 8.88 10.63 -5.10
CA ALA A 130 7.78 9.68 -5.09
C ALA A 130 7.59 9.01 -3.71
N ILE A 131 8.67 8.72 -3.00
CA ILE A 131 8.59 8.19 -1.62
C ILE A 131 7.95 9.20 -0.69
N ASP A 132 8.33 10.45 -0.78
CA ASP A 132 7.84 11.53 0.08
C ASP A 132 6.37 11.84 -0.22
N ASP A 133 5.96 11.84 -1.49
CA ASP A 133 4.56 11.94 -1.91
C ASP A 133 3.70 10.80 -1.34
N ILE A 134 4.18 9.56 -1.43
CA ILE A 134 3.47 8.38 -0.87
C ILE A 134 3.34 8.53 0.65
N ARG A 135 4.42 8.89 1.34
CA ARG A 135 4.41 9.08 2.80
C ARG A 135 3.48 10.20 3.23
N LEU A 136 3.52 11.32 2.52
CA LEU A 136 2.65 12.47 2.79
C LEU A 136 1.18 12.08 2.62
N ALA A 137 0.84 11.45 1.49
CA ALA A 137 -0.51 10.99 1.20
C ALA A 137 -1.02 10.03 2.29
N LEU A 138 -0.21 9.03 2.67
CA LEU A 138 -0.57 8.07 3.73
C LEU A 138 -0.74 8.74 5.09
N ASN A 139 0.15 9.66 5.47
CA ASN A 139 0.11 10.31 6.78
C ASN A 139 -1.10 11.22 6.94
N GLN A 140 -1.54 11.83 5.86
CA GLN A 140 -2.60 12.84 5.85
C GLN A 140 -3.94 12.33 5.32
N ASN A 141 -4.04 11.05 4.93
CA ASN A 141 -5.20 10.48 4.23
C ASN A 141 -5.57 11.31 2.97
N GLN A 142 -4.54 11.76 2.22
CA GLN A 142 -4.72 12.55 1.01
C GLN A 142 -4.63 11.66 -0.23
N PRO A 143 -5.29 12.02 -1.35
CA PRO A 143 -5.10 11.33 -2.61
C PRO A 143 -3.65 11.46 -3.09
N LEU A 144 -3.16 10.44 -3.77
CA LEU A 144 -1.84 10.36 -4.40
C LEU A 144 -2.00 10.39 -5.91
N GLY A 145 -1.53 11.42 -6.56
CA GLY A 145 -1.66 11.62 -8.00
C GLY A 145 -1.08 12.93 -8.47
N ASN A 146 -1.11 13.15 -9.79
CA ASN A 146 -0.72 14.43 -10.37
C ASN A 146 -1.74 15.55 -10.08
N GLU A 147 -1.36 16.80 -10.33
CA GLU A 147 -2.18 17.97 -10.04
C GLU A 147 -3.60 17.90 -10.64
N ARG A 148 -3.72 17.39 -11.88
CA ARG A 148 -5.01 17.23 -12.56
C ARG A 148 -5.92 16.21 -11.87
N PHE A 149 -5.35 15.09 -11.43
CA PHE A 149 -6.07 14.09 -10.66
C PHE A 149 -6.51 14.63 -9.31
N LEU A 150 -5.62 15.28 -8.58
CA LEU A 150 -5.91 15.87 -7.27
C LEU A 150 -7.04 16.92 -7.36
N ALA A 151 -6.98 17.80 -8.37
CA ALA A 151 -8.03 18.78 -8.60
C ALA A 151 -9.42 18.14 -8.88
N ARG A 152 -9.44 17.05 -9.64
CA ARG A 152 -10.67 16.29 -9.90
C ARG A 152 -11.23 15.67 -8.62
N ILE A 153 -10.37 15.06 -7.80
CA ILE A 153 -10.80 14.44 -6.54
C ILE A 153 -11.34 15.51 -5.57
N GLU A 154 -10.65 16.64 -5.43
CA GLU A 154 -11.11 17.76 -4.60
C GLU A 154 -12.51 18.26 -5.03
N LYS A 155 -12.72 18.42 -6.33
CA LYS A 155 -14.01 18.84 -6.89
C LYS A 155 -15.15 17.86 -6.58
N VAL A 156 -14.86 16.56 -6.64
CA VAL A 156 -15.87 15.50 -6.45
C VAL A 156 -16.15 15.24 -4.96
N THR A 157 -15.13 15.31 -4.13
CA THR A 157 -15.22 14.87 -2.71
C THR A 157 -15.26 16.02 -1.71
N GLY A 158 -14.92 17.23 -2.13
CA GLY A 158 -14.69 18.36 -1.22
C GLY A 158 -13.43 18.24 -0.35
N MET A 159 -12.63 17.18 -0.51
CA MET A 159 -11.39 16.97 0.24
C MET A 159 -10.32 17.93 -0.26
N ARG A 160 -9.78 18.77 0.63
CA ARG A 160 -8.71 19.73 0.29
C ARG A 160 -7.42 19.02 -0.10
N ARG A 161 -6.76 19.50 -1.17
CA ARG A 161 -5.48 18.99 -1.67
C ARG A 161 -4.28 19.24 -0.76
N LYS A 162 -4.34 20.29 0.05
CA LYS A 162 -3.23 20.72 0.92
C LYS A 162 -3.61 20.48 2.38
N ALA A 163 -2.69 19.87 3.10
CA ALA A 163 -2.78 19.80 4.56
C ALA A 163 -2.85 21.22 5.14
N ARG A 164 -3.70 21.41 6.13
CA ARG A 164 -3.61 22.60 6.97
C ARG A 164 -2.24 22.60 7.67
N PRO A 165 -1.50 23.73 7.69
CA PRO A 165 -0.32 23.83 8.53
C PRO A 165 -0.73 23.44 9.97
N ARG A 166 0.08 22.60 10.61
CA ARG A 166 -0.14 22.28 12.03
C ARG A 166 -0.17 23.60 12.80
N GLY A 167 -1.31 23.90 13.45
CA GLY A 167 -1.37 24.99 14.39
C GLY A 167 -0.26 24.84 15.43
N LYS A 168 0.47 25.90 15.71
CA LYS A 168 1.39 25.93 16.84
C LYS A 168 0.59 25.49 18.07
N ARG A 169 1.06 24.46 18.76
CA ARG A 169 0.58 24.15 20.11
C ARG A 169 1.04 25.33 20.96
N GLY A 170 0.10 26.15 21.44
CA GLY A 170 0.33 27.11 22.48
C GLY A 170 0.66 26.40 23.78
#